data_ad7c66e793084c4abac5cce2c354dcb7
#
_entry.id   ad7c66e793084c4abac5cce2c354dcb7
#
_cell.length_a   1.000
_cell.length_b   1.000
_cell.length_c   1.000
_cell.angle_alpha   90.00
_cell.angle_beta   90.00
_cell.angle_gamma   90.00
#
_symmetry.space_group_name_H-M   'P 1'
#
loop_
_entity.id
_entity.type
_entity.pdbx_description
1 polymer ?
#
loop_
_entity_poly.entity_id
_entity_poly.type
_entity_poly.pdbx_seq_one_letter_code
_entity_poly.pdbx_strand_id
1 'polypeptide(L)'
;MSKIYAYFRVSAKKAKKSQDFERQKYLIEHSGLDIERVFEEHISGGVRGDERKAFREMLSVLRPGDTVVFTESSRFGCNYIDCLDIVDTITLEYGVNINFLSNGTTLQGGKKLNPYEWMALSQFFLADEFQKRLISYDTKNKLKALKEQGVQLGRRRTITEEQIANIKALYVSGVSQNQISKKMGISRTVVAREVALC
;
A
#
# COMPACT_ATOMS: atom_id res chain seq x y z
N MET A 1 -12.21 24.68 -20.85
CA MET A 1 -11.48 23.49 -21.34
C MET A 1 -11.47 22.47 -20.23
N SER A 2 -11.75 21.20 -20.54
CA SER A 2 -11.63 20.10 -19.59
C SER A 2 -10.15 19.88 -19.25
N LYS A 3 -9.85 19.68 -17.98
CA LYS A 3 -8.50 19.43 -17.47
C LYS A 3 -8.29 17.95 -17.19
N ILE A 4 -7.04 17.51 -17.24
CA ILE A 4 -6.67 16.13 -16.94
C ILE A 4 -5.80 16.13 -15.69
N TYR A 5 -6.20 15.34 -14.70
CA TYR A 5 -5.49 15.16 -13.44
C TYR A 5 -4.99 13.73 -13.31
N ALA A 6 -3.90 13.51 -12.64
CA ALA A 6 -3.42 12.16 -12.33
C ALA A 6 -3.38 11.94 -10.81
N TYR A 7 -3.70 10.72 -10.39
CA TYR A 7 -3.60 10.31 -8.99
C TYR A 7 -2.66 9.12 -8.83
N PHE A 8 -1.65 9.29 -7.96
CA PHE A 8 -0.68 8.28 -7.61
C PHE A 8 -0.87 7.83 -6.16
N ARG A 9 -0.77 6.52 -5.94
CA ARG A 9 -0.76 5.97 -4.60
C ARG A 9 0.41 5.01 -4.41
N VAL A 10 1.22 5.29 -3.40
CA VAL A 10 2.34 4.43 -2.99
C VAL A 10 2.24 4.08 -1.51
N SER A 11 2.79 2.93 -1.12
CA SER A 11 2.79 2.51 0.28
C SER A 11 3.57 3.50 1.14
N ALA A 12 3.03 3.87 2.31
CA ALA A 12 3.66 4.78 3.28
C ALA A 12 5.07 4.34 3.74
N LYS A 13 5.37 3.03 3.66
CA LYS A 13 6.68 2.45 4.01
C LYS A 13 7.72 2.60 2.91
N LYS A 14 7.33 3.01 1.70
CA LYS A 14 8.23 3.19 0.56
C LYS A 14 8.54 4.66 0.40
N ALA A 15 9.82 5.02 0.38
CA ALA A 15 10.27 6.39 0.11
C ALA A 15 9.81 6.89 -1.27
N LYS A 16 9.77 8.24 -1.46
CA LYS A 16 9.42 8.91 -2.71
C LYS A 16 10.17 8.40 -3.97
N LYS A 17 11.30 7.71 -3.81
CA LYS A 17 12.09 7.04 -4.88
C LYS A 17 11.81 5.54 -4.97
N SER A 18 10.61 5.08 -4.60
CA SER A 18 10.29 3.65 -4.80
C SER A 18 10.10 3.36 -6.29
N GLN A 19 10.54 2.18 -6.74
CA GLN A 19 10.29 1.71 -8.12
C GLN A 19 8.82 1.84 -8.54
N ASP A 20 7.92 1.74 -7.59
CA ASP A 20 6.48 1.83 -7.79
C ASP A 20 6.02 3.27 -8.13
N PHE A 21 6.63 4.28 -7.48
CA PHE A 21 6.38 5.69 -7.78
C PHE A 21 6.95 6.07 -9.14
N GLU A 22 8.21 5.73 -9.42
CA GLU A 22 8.88 6.01 -10.69
C GLU A 22 8.14 5.34 -11.87
N ARG A 23 7.62 4.12 -11.66
CA ARG A 23 6.81 3.43 -12.68
C ARG A 23 5.51 4.19 -12.98
N GLN A 24 4.78 4.65 -11.97
CA GLN A 24 3.55 5.41 -12.18
C GLN A 24 3.84 6.73 -12.92
N LYS A 25 4.89 7.42 -12.52
CA LYS A 25 5.35 8.65 -13.18
C LYS A 25 5.70 8.41 -14.64
N TYR A 26 6.52 7.38 -14.93
CA TYR A 26 6.89 7.00 -16.28
C TYR A 26 5.66 6.71 -17.17
N LEU A 27 4.67 5.97 -16.65
CA LEU A 27 3.46 5.65 -17.41
C LEU A 27 2.66 6.91 -17.77
N ILE A 28 2.58 7.87 -16.86
CA ILE A 28 1.90 9.15 -17.14
C ILE A 28 2.67 9.99 -18.15
N GLU A 29 3.98 10.16 -17.98
CA GLU A 29 4.82 10.94 -18.90
C GLU A 29 4.79 10.38 -20.33
N HIS A 30 4.65 9.06 -20.49
CA HIS A 30 4.58 8.40 -21.79
C HIS A 30 3.14 8.13 -22.29
N SER A 31 2.13 8.59 -21.57
CA SER A 31 0.74 8.44 -21.99
C SER A 31 0.32 9.41 -23.11
N GLY A 32 1.11 10.45 -23.36
CA GLY A 32 0.76 11.52 -24.31
C GLY A 32 -0.35 12.45 -23.81
N LEU A 33 -0.76 12.33 -22.54
CA LEU A 33 -1.80 13.19 -21.94
C LEU A 33 -1.17 14.45 -21.35
N ASP A 34 -1.82 15.59 -21.56
CA ASP A 34 -1.44 16.88 -20.96
C ASP A 34 -2.01 16.97 -19.53
N ILE A 35 -1.21 16.57 -18.55
CA ILE A 35 -1.62 16.49 -17.14
C ILE A 35 -1.47 17.85 -16.47
N GLU A 36 -2.57 18.47 -16.08
CA GLU A 36 -2.60 19.73 -15.33
C GLU A 36 -1.91 19.63 -13.97
N ARG A 37 -2.21 18.56 -13.22
CA ARG A 37 -1.65 18.32 -11.88
C ARG A 37 -1.69 16.84 -11.50
N VAL A 38 -0.65 16.41 -10.76
CA VAL A 38 -0.55 15.11 -10.14
C VAL A 38 -0.82 15.20 -8.65
N PHE A 39 -1.67 14.33 -8.12
CA PHE A 39 -1.94 14.17 -6.68
C PHE A 39 -1.25 12.91 -6.18
N GLU A 40 -0.36 13.06 -5.20
CA GLU A 40 0.45 11.97 -4.68
C GLU A 40 -0.01 11.57 -3.27
N GLU A 41 -0.32 10.29 -3.08
CA GLU A 41 -0.73 9.74 -1.79
C GLU A 41 0.27 8.69 -1.28
N HIS A 42 0.80 8.91 -0.08
CA HIS A 42 1.72 8.00 0.59
C HIS A 42 1.02 7.25 1.72
N ILE A 43 0.16 6.29 1.36
CA ILE A 43 -0.70 5.59 2.32
C ILE A 43 -0.83 4.09 1.98
N SER A 44 -1.17 3.28 2.99
CA SER A 44 -1.46 1.86 2.79
C SER A 44 -2.62 1.66 1.81
N GLY A 45 -2.51 0.62 0.98
CA GLY A 45 -3.59 0.24 0.06
C GLY A 45 -4.89 -0.21 0.72
N GLY A 46 -4.88 -0.45 2.04
CA GLY A 46 -6.08 -0.82 2.80
C GLY A 46 -6.89 0.37 3.33
N VAL A 47 -6.47 1.61 3.08
CA VAL A 47 -7.21 2.81 3.50
C VAL A 47 -8.24 3.17 2.44
N ARG A 48 -9.48 3.45 2.85
CA ARG A 48 -10.58 3.83 1.97
C ARG A 48 -10.31 5.16 1.24
N GLY A 49 -10.95 5.36 0.09
CA GLY A 49 -10.79 6.56 -0.73
C GLY A 49 -11.12 7.85 0.02
N ASP A 50 -12.23 7.86 0.75
CA ASP A 50 -12.72 8.99 1.52
C ASP A 50 -11.82 9.42 2.70
N GLU A 51 -10.97 8.53 3.19
CA GLU A 51 -9.99 8.81 4.24
C GLU A 51 -8.64 9.35 3.71
N ARG A 52 -8.41 9.33 2.38
CA ARG A 52 -7.15 9.72 1.74
C ARG A 52 -7.08 11.23 1.54
N LYS A 53 -6.05 11.86 2.08
CA LYS A 53 -5.89 13.32 2.04
C LYS A 53 -5.74 13.85 0.61
N ALA A 54 -4.79 13.28 -0.17
CA ALA A 54 -4.55 13.75 -1.53
C ALA A 54 -5.73 13.43 -2.46
N PHE A 55 -6.46 12.34 -2.21
CA PHE A 55 -7.68 12.02 -2.94
C PHE A 55 -8.77 13.07 -2.70
N ARG A 56 -9.02 13.45 -1.43
CA ARG A 56 -9.98 14.52 -1.11
C ARG A 56 -9.57 15.88 -1.69
N GLU A 57 -8.26 16.19 -1.65
CA GLU A 57 -7.73 17.40 -2.29
C GLU A 57 -7.98 17.39 -3.80
N MET A 58 -7.78 16.26 -4.46
CA MET A 58 -8.11 16.09 -5.87
C MET A 58 -9.60 16.34 -6.12
N LEU A 59 -10.50 15.69 -5.38
CA LEU A 59 -11.94 15.88 -5.53
C LEU A 59 -12.35 17.36 -5.38
N SER A 60 -11.71 18.13 -4.50
CA SER A 60 -12.06 19.54 -4.26
C SER A 60 -11.75 20.49 -5.43
N VAL A 61 -10.92 20.08 -6.38
CA VAL A 61 -10.56 20.91 -7.56
C VAL A 61 -11.23 20.44 -8.84
N LEU A 62 -11.80 19.25 -8.86
CA LEU A 62 -12.45 18.68 -10.04
C LEU A 62 -13.70 19.45 -10.44
N ARG A 63 -13.93 19.53 -11.74
CA ARG A 63 -15.13 20.12 -12.35
C ARG A 63 -15.77 19.13 -13.34
N PRO A 64 -17.06 19.20 -13.55
CA PRO A 64 -17.73 18.36 -14.55
C PRO A 64 -17.04 18.45 -15.91
N GLY A 65 -16.80 17.29 -16.52
CA GLY A 65 -16.10 17.17 -17.80
C GLY A 65 -14.57 17.03 -17.71
N ASP A 66 -13.97 17.23 -16.53
CA ASP A 66 -12.55 16.92 -16.31
C ASP A 66 -12.30 15.41 -16.40
N THR A 67 -11.05 15.01 -16.44
CA THR A 67 -10.64 13.59 -16.46
C THR A 67 -9.64 13.32 -15.36
N VAL A 68 -9.86 12.24 -14.60
CA VAL A 68 -8.88 11.73 -13.65
C VAL A 68 -8.24 10.45 -14.20
N VAL A 69 -6.92 10.42 -14.23
CA VAL A 69 -6.13 9.32 -14.74
C VAL A 69 -5.53 8.51 -13.58
N PHE A 70 -5.76 7.21 -13.59
CA PHE A 70 -5.15 6.23 -12.71
C PHE A 70 -4.26 5.30 -13.52
N THR A 71 -3.07 5.01 -13.04
CA THR A 71 -2.17 4.09 -13.75
C THR A 71 -2.66 2.65 -13.71
N GLU A 72 -3.23 2.24 -12.57
CA GLU A 72 -3.72 0.88 -12.33
C GLU A 72 -4.91 0.92 -11.38
N SER A 73 -5.82 -0.04 -11.50
CA SER A 73 -6.94 -0.24 -10.57
C SER A 73 -6.49 -0.49 -9.13
N SER A 74 -5.33 -1.14 -8.97
CA SER A 74 -4.73 -1.39 -7.66
C SER A 74 -4.38 -0.11 -6.88
N ARG A 75 -4.35 1.06 -7.53
CA ARG A 75 -4.13 2.38 -6.92
C ARG A 75 -5.43 3.10 -6.59
N PHE A 76 -6.52 2.64 -7.18
CA PHE A 76 -7.83 3.26 -7.13
C PHE A 76 -8.51 3.10 -5.76
N GLY A 77 -8.93 1.89 -5.40
CA GLY A 77 -9.62 1.60 -4.15
C GLY A 77 -8.86 0.66 -3.20
N CYS A 78 -9.39 0.47 -2.00
CA CYS A 78 -8.85 -0.49 -1.03
C CYS A 78 -9.39 -1.91 -1.24
N ASN A 79 -10.64 -2.03 -1.67
CA ASN A 79 -11.32 -3.27 -2.01
C ASN A 79 -12.34 -3.01 -3.14
N TYR A 80 -13.01 -4.06 -3.59
CA TYR A 80 -14.01 -4.03 -4.64
C TYR A 80 -15.14 -3.01 -4.40
N ILE A 81 -15.70 -2.97 -3.18
CA ILE A 81 -16.81 -2.06 -2.83
C ILE A 81 -16.32 -0.61 -2.87
N ASP A 82 -15.19 -0.31 -2.23
CA ASP A 82 -14.58 1.02 -2.24
C ASP A 82 -14.27 1.50 -3.66
N CYS A 83 -13.88 0.58 -4.56
CA CYS A 83 -13.68 0.93 -5.98
C CYS A 83 -14.99 1.36 -6.65
N LEU A 84 -16.10 0.67 -6.42
CA LEU A 84 -17.40 1.04 -6.99
C LEU A 84 -17.89 2.38 -6.41
N ASP A 85 -17.78 2.57 -5.08
CA ASP A 85 -18.13 3.82 -4.43
C ASP A 85 -17.34 5.02 -5.01
N ILE A 86 -16.04 4.83 -5.25
CA ILE A 86 -15.17 5.86 -5.87
C ILE A 86 -15.59 6.15 -7.31
N VAL A 87 -15.93 5.11 -8.10
CA VAL A 87 -16.43 5.30 -9.46
C VAL A 87 -17.69 6.17 -9.45
N ASP A 88 -18.68 5.81 -8.64
CA ASP A 88 -19.93 6.54 -8.55
C ASP A 88 -19.69 7.99 -8.06
N THR A 89 -18.85 8.18 -7.05
CA THR A 89 -18.48 9.51 -6.58
C THR A 89 -17.88 10.35 -7.72
N ILE A 90 -16.83 9.88 -8.39
CA ILE A 90 -16.15 10.66 -9.43
C ILE A 90 -17.07 10.87 -10.65
N THR A 91 -17.75 9.82 -11.11
CA THR A 91 -18.51 9.93 -12.37
C THR A 91 -19.88 10.54 -12.20
N LEU A 92 -20.61 10.22 -11.13
CA LEU A 92 -22.00 10.67 -10.95
C LEU A 92 -22.09 11.95 -10.13
N GLU A 93 -21.37 12.05 -9.00
CA GLU A 93 -21.46 13.22 -8.12
C GLU A 93 -20.66 14.41 -8.68
N TYR A 94 -19.43 14.14 -9.17
CA TYR A 94 -18.56 15.18 -9.73
C TYR A 94 -18.70 15.36 -11.26
N GLY A 95 -19.33 14.42 -11.97
CA GLY A 95 -19.46 14.48 -13.42
C GLY A 95 -18.13 14.39 -14.19
N VAL A 96 -17.13 13.70 -13.62
CA VAL A 96 -15.75 13.64 -14.08
C VAL A 96 -15.46 12.29 -14.73
N ASN A 97 -14.67 12.29 -15.80
CA ASN A 97 -14.27 11.06 -16.48
C ASN A 97 -13.15 10.36 -15.70
N ILE A 98 -13.13 9.03 -15.76
CA ILE A 98 -12.04 8.21 -15.22
C ILE A 98 -11.33 7.51 -16.37
N ASN A 99 -9.99 7.51 -16.36
CA ASN A 99 -9.17 6.76 -17.30
C ASN A 99 -8.17 5.87 -16.55
N PHE A 100 -8.19 4.56 -16.84
CA PHE A 100 -7.21 3.58 -16.36
C PHE A 100 -6.21 3.27 -17.47
N LEU A 101 -4.96 3.72 -17.30
CA LEU A 101 -3.92 3.52 -18.33
C LEU A 101 -3.55 2.05 -18.55
N SER A 102 -3.65 1.21 -17.49
CA SER A 102 -3.24 -0.20 -17.57
C SER A 102 -4.00 -1.03 -18.59
N ASN A 103 -5.25 -0.68 -18.86
CA ASN A 103 -6.12 -1.42 -19.78
C ASN A 103 -6.89 -0.52 -20.77
N GLY A 104 -6.62 0.80 -20.74
CA GLY A 104 -7.29 1.77 -21.62
C GLY A 104 -8.78 2.00 -21.33
N THR A 105 -9.28 1.53 -20.19
CA THR A 105 -10.69 1.73 -19.83
C THR A 105 -10.96 3.19 -19.50
N THR A 106 -11.96 3.77 -20.14
CA THR A 106 -12.45 5.13 -19.87
C THR A 106 -13.91 5.09 -19.46
N LEU A 107 -14.24 5.71 -18.33
CA LEU A 107 -15.61 5.89 -17.83
C LEU A 107 -16.02 7.35 -18.02
N GLN A 108 -17.22 7.58 -18.52
CA GLN A 108 -17.72 8.94 -18.76
C GLN A 108 -18.39 9.50 -17.51
N GLY A 109 -18.05 10.76 -17.18
CA GLY A 109 -18.72 11.52 -16.13
C GLY A 109 -20.15 11.93 -16.51
N GLY A 110 -21.02 12.05 -15.51
CA GLY A 110 -22.42 12.45 -15.67
C GLY A 110 -23.34 11.37 -16.26
N LYS A 111 -22.82 10.16 -16.51
CA LYS A 111 -23.58 9.07 -17.10
C LYS A 111 -23.53 7.84 -16.21
N LYS A 112 -24.71 7.26 -15.89
CA LYS A 112 -24.77 5.96 -15.22
C LYS A 112 -24.25 4.87 -16.15
N LEU A 113 -23.46 3.96 -15.61
CA LEU A 113 -23.02 2.77 -16.32
C LEU A 113 -24.25 1.92 -16.70
N ASN A 114 -24.27 1.42 -17.94
CA ASN A 114 -25.26 0.42 -18.32
C ASN A 114 -24.90 -0.94 -17.64
N PRO A 115 -25.83 -1.92 -17.60
CA PRO A 115 -25.58 -3.18 -16.89
C PRO A 115 -24.35 -3.96 -17.39
N TYR A 116 -24.01 -3.86 -18.67
CA TYR A 116 -22.82 -4.52 -19.24
C TYR A 116 -21.53 -3.83 -18.85
N GLU A 117 -21.50 -2.50 -18.90
CA GLU A 117 -20.37 -1.68 -18.43
C GLU A 117 -20.14 -1.91 -16.93
N TRP A 118 -21.21 -1.93 -16.14
CA TRP A 118 -21.15 -2.20 -14.71
C TRP A 118 -20.61 -3.61 -14.42
N MET A 119 -21.07 -4.63 -15.15
CA MET A 119 -20.59 -6.00 -15.00
C MET A 119 -19.10 -6.12 -15.37
N ALA A 120 -18.67 -5.53 -16.48
CA ALA A 120 -17.28 -5.56 -16.93
C ALA A 120 -16.35 -4.87 -15.91
N LEU A 121 -16.75 -3.70 -15.39
CA LEU A 121 -16.00 -2.97 -14.37
C LEU A 121 -15.92 -3.75 -13.05
N SER A 122 -17.03 -4.37 -12.66
CA SER A 122 -17.10 -5.20 -11.46
C SER A 122 -16.14 -6.40 -11.55
N GLN A 123 -16.10 -7.07 -12.70
CA GLN A 123 -15.15 -8.17 -12.92
C GLN A 123 -13.71 -7.71 -12.86
N PHE A 124 -13.41 -6.53 -13.41
CA PHE A 124 -12.08 -5.94 -13.39
C PHE A 124 -11.58 -5.69 -11.95
N PHE A 125 -12.39 -5.04 -11.11
CA PHE A 125 -12.02 -4.80 -9.72
C PHE A 125 -12.00 -6.08 -8.87
N LEU A 126 -12.91 -7.01 -9.15
CA LEU A 126 -12.97 -8.30 -8.46
C LEU A 126 -11.75 -9.16 -8.77
N ALA A 127 -11.28 -9.16 -10.01
CA ALA A 127 -10.06 -9.87 -10.40
C ALA A 127 -8.83 -9.35 -9.65
N ASP A 128 -8.70 -8.03 -9.51
CA ASP A 128 -7.61 -7.42 -8.73
C ASP A 128 -7.67 -7.77 -7.24
N GLU A 129 -8.86 -7.75 -6.65
CA GLU A 129 -9.04 -8.16 -5.26
C GLU A 129 -8.72 -9.65 -5.07
N PHE A 130 -9.17 -10.49 -5.99
CA PHE A 130 -8.85 -11.92 -5.96
C PHE A 130 -7.33 -12.16 -6.02
N GLN A 131 -6.61 -11.50 -6.91
CA GLN A 131 -5.16 -11.62 -6.98
C GLN A 131 -4.47 -11.22 -5.67
N LYS A 132 -4.89 -10.12 -5.05
CA LYS A 132 -4.36 -9.68 -3.74
C LYS A 132 -4.59 -10.75 -2.65
N ARG A 133 -5.80 -11.32 -2.61
CA ARG A 133 -6.16 -12.37 -1.66
C ARG A 133 -5.36 -13.65 -1.90
N LEU A 134 -5.17 -14.05 -3.17
CA LEU A 134 -4.40 -15.22 -3.55
C LEU A 134 -2.93 -15.09 -3.13
N ILE A 135 -2.29 -13.95 -3.45
CA ILE A 135 -0.91 -13.68 -3.02
C ILE A 135 -0.78 -13.73 -1.49
N SER A 136 -1.74 -13.15 -0.76
CA SER A 136 -1.75 -13.19 0.71
C SER A 136 -1.90 -14.61 1.25
N TYR A 137 -2.78 -15.41 0.67
CA TYR A 137 -3.00 -16.81 1.02
C TYR A 137 -1.74 -17.64 0.78
N ASP A 138 -1.14 -17.57 -0.40
CA ASP A 138 0.07 -18.29 -0.75
C ASP A 138 1.26 -17.90 0.15
N THR A 139 1.39 -16.59 0.43
CA THR A 139 2.43 -16.10 1.34
C THR A 139 2.26 -16.69 2.75
N LYS A 140 1.04 -16.68 3.28
CA LYS A 140 0.75 -17.27 4.59
C LYS A 140 1.07 -18.76 4.64
N ASN A 141 0.69 -19.51 3.60
CA ASN A 141 0.97 -20.95 3.51
C ASN A 141 2.47 -21.23 3.42
N LYS A 142 3.21 -20.47 2.60
CA LYS A 142 4.68 -20.59 2.51
C LYS A 142 5.36 -20.28 3.85
N LEU A 143 4.93 -19.20 4.54
CA LEU A 143 5.47 -18.87 5.86
C LEU A 143 5.15 -19.94 6.91
N LYS A 144 3.95 -20.53 6.86
CA LYS A 144 3.57 -21.65 7.74
C LYS A 144 4.48 -22.85 7.50
N ALA A 145 4.64 -23.28 6.26
CA ALA A 145 5.51 -24.40 5.90
C ALA A 145 6.97 -24.19 6.33
N LEU A 146 7.51 -22.98 6.12
CA LEU A 146 8.87 -22.62 6.58
C LEU A 146 9.00 -22.70 8.11
N LYS A 147 7.97 -22.25 8.84
CA LYS A 147 7.94 -22.34 10.30
C LYS A 147 7.92 -23.80 10.79
N GLU A 148 7.15 -24.67 10.12
CA GLU A 148 7.09 -26.11 10.42
C GLU A 148 8.44 -26.81 10.14
N GLN A 149 9.22 -26.31 9.16
CA GLN A 149 10.58 -26.74 8.88
C GLN A 149 11.64 -26.18 9.85
N GLY A 150 11.21 -25.44 10.89
CA GLY A 150 12.11 -24.84 11.87
C GLY A 150 12.85 -23.59 11.38
N VAL A 151 12.48 -23.04 10.20
CA VAL A 151 13.10 -21.83 9.70
C VAL A 151 12.64 -20.63 10.53
N GLN A 152 13.59 -19.90 11.12
CA GLN A 152 13.29 -18.70 11.86
C GLN A 152 12.82 -17.57 10.93
N LEU A 153 11.56 -17.18 11.03
CA LEU A 153 10.95 -16.11 10.24
C LEU A 153 11.17 -14.74 10.90
N GLY A 154 11.22 -13.71 10.06
CA GLY A 154 11.35 -12.33 10.50
C GLY A 154 12.79 -11.80 10.47
N ARG A 155 13.03 -10.70 11.18
CA ARG A 155 14.37 -10.10 11.28
C ARG A 155 15.30 -11.05 12.01
N ARG A 156 16.44 -11.37 11.41
CA ARG A 156 17.48 -12.20 12.05
C ARG A 156 17.87 -11.60 13.41
N ARG A 157 18.12 -12.45 14.40
CA ARG A 157 18.70 -12.02 15.67
C ARG A 157 20.08 -11.40 15.39
N THR A 158 20.36 -10.27 16.04
CA THR A 158 21.65 -9.55 15.92
C THR A 158 22.67 -10.06 16.91
N ILE A 159 22.30 -11.01 17.78
CA ILE A 159 23.13 -11.58 18.84
C ILE A 159 23.19 -13.09 18.71
N THR A 160 24.33 -13.67 19.08
CA THR A 160 24.58 -15.13 19.07
C THR A 160 23.96 -15.79 20.29
N GLU A 161 23.79 -17.14 20.24
CA GLU A 161 23.32 -17.92 21.39
C GLU A 161 24.29 -17.80 22.58
N GLU A 162 25.60 -17.72 22.34
CA GLU A 162 26.59 -17.46 23.35
C GLU A 162 26.40 -16.12 24.04
N GLN A 163 26.12 -15.07 23.26
CA GLN A 163 25.82 -13.76 23.83
C GLN A 163 24.54 -13.76 24.67
N ILE A 164 23.50 -14.54 24.22
CA ILE A 164 22.28 -14.73 25.00
C ILE A 164 22.59 -15.40 26.35
N ALA A 165 23.37 -16.48 26.34
CA ALA A 165 23.78 -17.18 27.56
C ALA A 165 24.53 -16.24 28.51
N ASN A 166 25.46 -15.44 27.99
CA ASN A 166 26.20 -14.46 28.78
C ASN A 166 25.31 -13.36 29.38
N ILE A 167 24.32 -12.86 28.61
CA ILE A 167 23.33 -11.87 29.12
C ILE A 167 22.58 -12.48 30.33
N LYS A 168 22.09 -13.70 30.17
CA LYS A 168 21.36 -14.39 31.25
C LYS A 168 22.21 -14.64 32.49
N ALA A 169 23.42 -15.14 32.29
CA ALA A 169 24.36 -15.37 33.40
C ALA A 169 24.69 -14.09 34.19
N LEU A 170 24.97 -12.99 33.50
CA LEU A 170 25.21 -11.68 34.10
C LEU A 170 23.99 -11.15 34.84
N TYR A 171 22.79 -11.35 34.29
CA TYR A 171 21.57 -10.92 34.96
C TYR A 171 21.30 -11.70 36.25
N VAL A 172 21.44 -13.01 36.20
CA VAL A 172 21.29 -13.89 37.38
C VAL A 172 22.32 -13.55 38.47
N SER A 173 23.56 -13.12 38.10
CA SER A 173 24.56 -12.64 39.02
C SER A 173 24.29 -11.24 39.59
N GLY A 174 23.14 -10.63 39.30
CA GLY A 174 22.71 -9.35 39.87
C GLY A 174 23.18 -8.11 39.10
N VAL A 175 23.77 -8.28 37.91
CA VAL A 175 24.20 -7.14 37.08
C VAL A 175 22.99 -6.49 36.40
N SER A 176 22.83 -5.17 36.51
CA SER A 176 21.73 -4.45 35.94
C SER A 176 21.73 -4.50 34.39
N GLN A 177 20.52 -4.46 33.76
CA GLN A 177 20.39 -4.45 32.29
C GLN A 177 21.19 -3.33 31.61
N ASN A 178 21.34 -2.17 32.26
CA ASN A 178 22.14 -1.06 31.76
C ASN A 178 23.64 -1.38 31.73
N GLN A 179 24.12 -2.03 32.79
CA GLN A 179 25.55 -2.44 32.89
C GLN A 179 25.84 -3.56 31.88
N ILE A 180 24.93 -4.54 31.72
CA ILE A 180 25.05 -5.60 30.71
C ILE A 180 25.10 -5.00 29.30
N SER A 181 24.21 -4.07 28.99
CA SER A 181 24.17 -3.35 27.70
C SER A 181 25.51 -2.68 27.39
N LYS A 182 26.07 -1.93 28.36
CA LYS A 182 27.36 -1.25 28.21
C LYS A 182 28.51 -2.23 28.06
N LYS A 183 28.55 -3.27 28.91
CA LYS A 183 29.62 -4.27 28.93
C LYS A 183 29.73 -5.09 27.68
N MET A 184 28.56 -5.43 27.08
CA MET A 184 28.51 -6.30 25.90
C MET A 184 28.33 -5.53 24.56
N GLY A 185 28.18 -4.21 24.57
CA GLY A 185 27.95 -3.39 23.38
C GLY A 185 26.64 -3.69 22.70
N ILE A 186 25.65 -4.24 23.42
CA ILE A 186 24.36 -4.66 22.92
C ILE A 186 23.28 -3.68 23.39
N SER A 187 22.33 -3.31 22.53
CA SER A 187 21.29 -2.35 22.91
C SER A 187 20.47 -2.83 24.11
N ARG A 188 20.12 -1.90 25.01
CA ARG A 188 19.32 -2.20 26.21
C ARG A 188 18.00 -2.91 25.88
N THR A 189 17.37 -2.56 24.76
CA THR A 189 16.13 -3.20 24.31
C THR A 189 16.32 -4.69 24.03
N VAL A 190 17.46 -5.08 23.46
CA VAL A 190 17.80 -6.47 23.20
C VAL A 190 18.07 -7.19 24.51
N VAL A 191 18.86 -6.59 25.43
CA VAL A 191 19.12 -7.16 26.76
C VAL A 191 17.82 -7.37 27.52
N ALA A 192 16.92 -6.38 27.56
CA ALA A 192 15.63 -6.48 28.25
C ALA A 192 14.76 -7.61 27.70
N ARG A 193 14.74 -7.80 26.37
CA ARG A 193 13.99 -8.88 25.72
C ARG A 193 14.52 -10.25 26.14
N GLU A 194 15.83 -10.45 26.12
CA GLU A 194 16.42 -11.78 26.45
C GLU A 194 16.33 -12.10 27.95
N VAL A 195 16.33 -11.08 28.81
CA VAL A 195 16.09 -11.22 30.25
C VAL A 195 14.62 -11.53 30.57
N ALA A 196 13.66 -10.98 29.81
CA ALA A 196 12.23 -11.27 30.01
C ALA A 196 11.84 -12.73 29.63
N LEU A 197 12.75 -13.45 28.98
CA LEU A 197 12.60 -14.87 28.61
C LEU A 197 13.35 -15.80 29.60
N CYS A 198 13.81 -15.29 30.73
CA CYS A 198 14.32 -16.02 31.87
C CYS A 198 13.22 -16.26 32.87
#